data_003b94175dccad328984ab8d230fe4ce
#
_entry.id   003b94175dccad328984ab8d230fe4ce
#
_cell.length_a   1.000
_cell.length_b   1.000
_cell.length_c   1.000
_cell.angle_alpha   90.00
_cell.angle_beta   90.00
_cell.angle_gamma   90.00
#
_symmetry.space_group_name_H-M   'P 1'
#
loop_
_entity.id
_entity.type
_entity.pdbx_description
1 polymer ?
#
loop_
_entity_poly.entity_id
_entity_poly.type
_entity_poly.pdbx_seq_one_letter_code
_entity_poly.pdbx_strand_id
1 'polypeptide(L)'
;MDRLLDYDFHPPDDLRVFMYGQQSVLRSDGTALVVEADYGGTVLRHYAFADRWFKINVTTDRAGNFVEEQADPNPIPFCFNCDIATPMVADRNAVFAVDLWVDVLVRADGLTYYVGDEDEFADAMANGWLSEREADAARAGLTELIDIIERKQLIAFLSELQPFRSTEAPPANAMRRVPVSRFPLVHPYSRPSW
;
A
#
# COMPACT_ATOMS: atom_id res chain seq x y z
N MET A 1 14.85 10.49 -14.85
CA MET A 1 14.00 9.29 -14.93
C MET A 1 12.61 9.77 -15.28
N ASP A 2 12.04 9.27 -16.37
CA ASP A 2 10.78 9.87 -16.83
C ASP A 2 9.53 9.34 -16.11
N ARG A 3 9.61 8.18 -15.47
CA ARG A 3 8.50 7.53 -14.74
C ARG A 3 9.01 6.56 -13.68
N LEU A 4 8.28 6.46 -12.57
CA LEU A 4 8.40 5.40 -11.58
C LEU A 4 7.36 4.32 -11.90
N LEU A 5 7.76 3.06 -11.86
CA LEU A 5 6.88 1.90 -11.97
C LEU A 5 6.73 1.27 -10.58
N ASP A 6 5.49 1.11 -10.16
CA ASP A 6 5.16 0.46 -8.90
C ASP A 6 4.40 -0.83 -9.22
N TYR A 7 5.02 -1.95 -8.92
CA TYR A 7 4.50 -3.29 -9.16
C TYR A 7 3.86 -3.79 -7.86
N ASP A 8 2.57 -3.92 -7.90
CA ASP A 8 1.75 -4.46 -6.83
C ASP A 8 1.22 -5.83 -7.25
N PHE A 9 1.72 -6.87 -6.62
CA PHE A 9 1.35 -8.25 -6.93
C PHE A 9 0.42 -8.79 -5.86
N HIS A 10 -0.79 -9.13 -6.25
CA HIS A 10 -1.77 -9.83 -5.44
C HIS A 10 -1.87 -11.28 -5.93
N PRO A 11 -1.24 -12.23 -5.24
CA PRO A 11 -1.25 -13.63 -5.65
C PRO A 11 -2.65 -14.23 -5.70
N PRO A 12 -2.93 -15.21 -6.58
CA PRO A 12 -1.92 -15.89 -7.41
C PRO A 12 -1.66 -15.26 -8.78
N ASP A 13 -2.52 -14.35 -9.28
CA ASP A 13 -2.52 -13.97 -10.69
C ASP A 13 -2.87 -12.50 -11.01
N ASP A 14 -3.13 -11.64 -10.02
CA ASP A 14 -3.39 -10.23 -10.25
C ASP A 14 -2.11 -9.39 -10.04
N LEU A 15 -1.50 -8.97 -11.12
CA LEU A 15 -0.35 -8.08 -11.13
C LEU A 15 -0.75 -6.71 -11.67
N ARG A 16 -0.69 -5.71 -10.82
CA ARG A 16 -0.95 -4.31 -11.15
C ARG A 16 0.35 -3.54 -11.28
N VAL A 17 0.43 -2.68 -12.27
CA VAL A 17 1.57 -1.78 -12.44
C VAL A 17 1.04 -0.36 -12.49
N PHE A 18 1.39 0.42 -11.48
CA PHE A 18 1.11 1.85 -11.43
C PHE A 18 2.28 2.61 -12.04
N MET A 19 1.98 3.63 -12.83
CA MET A 19 2.98 4.46 -13.49
C MET A 19 2.84 5.89 -13.00
N TYR A 20 3.83 6.34 -12.22
CA TYR A 20 3.87 7.69 -11.67
C TYR A 20 4.82 8.58 -12.46
N GLY A 21 4.36 9.78 -12.80
CA GLY A 21 5.24 10.84 -13.28
C GLY A 21 6.17 11.33 -12.18
N GLN A 22 7.27 11.98 -12.53
CA GLN A 22 8.23 12.49 -11.54
C GLN A 22 7.59 13.48 -10.56
N GLN A 23 6.61 14.25 -11.01
CA GLN A 23 5.87 15.20 -10.18
C GLN A 23 4.95 14.52 -9.14
N SER A 24 4.62 13.25 -9.33
CA SER A 24 3.84 12.45 -8.37
C SER A 24 4.71 11.91 -7.23
N VAL A 25 6.02 11.85 -7.41
CA VAL A 25 6.95 11.27 -6.41
C VAL A 25 7.33 12.34 -5.41
N LEU A 26 6.81 12.24 -4.19
CA LEU A 26 7.08 13.17 -3.09
C LEU A 26 8.32 12.77 -2.30
N ARG A 27 8.55 11.46 -2.18
CA ARG A 27 9.71 10.88 -1.50
C ARG A 27 10.11 9.57 -2.16
N SER A 28 11.41 9.34 -2.32
CA SER A 28 11.98 8.08 -2.76
C SER A 28 13.45 8.05 -2.34
N ASP A 29 13.73 7.55 -1.13
CA ASP A 29 15.06 7.60 -0.52
C ASP A 29 15.62 6.20 -0.18
N GLY A 30 14.98 5.15 -0.68
CA GLY A 30 15.39 3.77 -0.42
C GLY A 30 14.84 3.19 0.89
N THR A 31 14.32 4.01 1.80
CA THR A 31 13.64 3.54 3.03
C THR A 31 12.12 3.62 2.89
N ALA A 32 11.64 4.65 2.21
CA ALA A 32 10.23 4.84 1.92
C ALA A 32 10.01 5.43 0.52
N LEU A 33 8.90 5.05 -0.08
CA LEU A 33 8.31 5.69 -1.24
C LEU A 33 7.04 6.40 -0.80
N VAL A 34 6.88 7.67 -1.23
CA VAL A 34 5.60 8.39 -1.10
C VAL A 34 5.26 8.97 -2.45
N VAL A 35 4.11 8.61 -2.98
CA VAL A 35 3.59 9.14 -4.24
C VAL A 35 2.18 9.69 -4.07
N GLU A 36 1.83 10.67 -4.90
CA GLU A 36 0.47 11.21 -4.98
C GLU A 36 -0.09 11.07 -6.39
N ALA A 37 -1.40 10.81 -6.49
CA ALA A 37 -2.13 10.79 -7.74
C ALA A 37 -3.55 11.32 -7.58
N ASP A 38 -4.13 11.82 -8.68
CA ASP A 38 -5.55 12.15 -8.74
C ASP A 38 -6.39 10.86 -8.65
N TYR A 39 -7.39 10.90 -7.79
CA TYR A 39 -8.30 9.79 -7.55
C TYR A 39 -9.75 10.30 -7.56
N GLY A 40 -10.27 10.50 -8.78
CA GLY A 40 -11.66 10.92 -8.97
C GLY A 40 -12.02 12.28 -8.36
N GLY A 41 -11.06 13.23 -8.30
CA GLY A 41 -11.24 14.56 -7.71
C GLY A 41 -10.72 14.70 -6.27
N THR A 42 -10.38 13.60 -5.64
CA THR A 42 -9.59 13.52 -4.40
C THR A 42 -8.12 13.26 -4.72
N VAL A 43 -7.29 13.19 -3.69
CA VAL A 43 -5.86 12.89 -3.78
C VAL A 43 -5.63 11.56 -3.08
N LEU A 44 -5.15 10.57 -3.81
CA LEU A 44 -4.64 9.33 -3.23
C LEU A 44 -3.14 9.50 -2.98
N ARG A 45 -2.71 9.32 -1.74
CA ARG A 45 -1.31 9.27 -1.37
C ARG A 45 -0.96 7.86 -0.94
N HIS A 46 0.01 7.26 -1.63
CA HIS A 46 0.50 5.92 -1.35
C HIS A 46 1.85 5.97 -0.64
N TYR A 47 2.00 5.16 0.41
CA TYR A 47 3.22 4.96 1.17
C TYR A 47 3.63 3.50 1.11
N ALA A 48 4.86 3.22 0.67
CA ALA A 48 5.47 1.90 0.74
C ALA A 48 6.82 1.99 1.48
N PHE A 49 7.19 0.92 2.18
CA PHE A 49 8.34 0.90 3.09
C PHE A 49 9.28 -0.26 2.76
N ALA A 50 10.58 -0.04 2.89
CA ALA A 50 11.59 -1.06 2.67
C ALA A 50 11.79 -1.99 3.89
N ASP A 51 11.26 -1.61 5.05
CA ASP A 51 11.47 -2.30 6.34
C ASP A 51 10.17 -2.64 7.09
N ARG A 52 9.00 -2.38 6.47
CA ARG A 52 7.69 -2.66 7.06
C ARG A 52 6.92 -3.67 6.23
N TRP A 53 6.13 -4.48 6.91
CA TRP A 53 5.27 -5.48 6.29
C TRP A 53 3.86 -4.96 6.06
N PHE A 54 3.75 -3.71 5.67
CA PHE A 54 2.51 -3.04 5.24
C PHE A 54 2.82 -1.88 4.31
N LYS A 55 1.84 -1.50 3.52
CA LYS A 55 1.77 -0.27 2.73
C LYS A 55 0.50 0.48 3.11
N ILE A 56 0.44 1.80 2.89
CA ILE A 56 -0.68 2.62 3.33
C ILE A 56 -1.12 3.53 2.20
N ASN A 57 -2.42 3.50 1.91
CA ASN A 57 -3.08 4.40 0.99
C ASN A 57 -3.94 5.39 1.79
N VAL A 58 -3.85 6.68 1.49
CA VAL A 58 -4.59 7.73 2.19
C VAL A 58 -5.34 8.58 1.19
N THR A 59 -6.64 8.76 1.42
CA THR A 59 -7.48 9.65 0.62
C THR A 59 -7.64 11.00 1.31
N THR A 60 -7.27 12.08 0.60
CA THR A 60 -7.46 13.46 1.07
C THR A 60 -8.17 14.30 0.01
N ASP A 61 -8.69 15.44 0.42
CA ASP A 61 -9.01 16.50 -0.52
C ASP A 61 -7.74 17.26 -0.94
N ARG A 62 -7.88 18.20 -1.88
CA ARG A 62 -6.74 19.02 -2.34
C ARG A 62 -6.21 19.99 -1.28
N ALA A 63 -6.96 20.24 -0.21
CA ALA A 63 -6.50 21.04 0.92
C ALA A 63 -5.68 20.20 1.93
N GLY A 64 -5.64 18.88 1.76
CA GLY A 64 -4.94 17.93 2.63
C GLY A 64 -5.81 17.45 3.80
N ASN A 65 -7.11 17.67 3.77
CA ASN A 65 -8.03 17.12 4.76
C ASN A 65 -8.38 15.67 4.40
N PHE A 66 -8.50 14.79 5.39
CA PHE A 66 -8.88 13.40 5.19
C PHE A 66 -10.33 13.29 4.68
N VAL A 67 -10.52 12.46 3.65
CA VAL A 67 -11.82 12.20 3.02
C VAL A 67 -12.17 10.74 3.26
N GLU A 68 -13.23 10.49 4.04
CA GLU A 68 -13.72 9.14 4.24
C GLU A 68 -14.55 8.68 3.03
N GLU A 69 -14.29 7.48 2.58
CA GLU A 69 -15.04 6.78 1.55
C GLU A 69 -15.85 5.66 2.20
N GLN A 70 -17.08 5.47 1.73
CA GLN A 70 -17.89 4.30 2.07
C GLN A 70 -17.98 3.43 0.83
N ALA A 71 -17.32 2.30 0.82
CA ALA A 71 -17.37 1.33 -0.26
C ALA A 71 -17.99 0.01 0.24
N ASP A 72 -19.08 -0.45 -0.39
CA ASP A 72 -19.59 -1.78 -0.13
C ASP A 72 -18.58 -2.85 -0.64
N PRO A 73 -18.31 -3.90 0.14
CA PRO A 73 -18.99 -4.35 1.36
C PRO A 73 -18.35 -3.88 2.68
N ASN A 74 -17.48 -2.87 2.67
CA ASN A 74 -16.72 -2.46 3.85
C ASN A 74 -17.63 -2.03 5.01
N PRO A 75 -17.38 -2.52 6.24
CA PRO A 75 -18.28 -2.30 7.37
C PRO A 75 -18.17 -0.90 7.98
N ILE A 76 -17.08 -0.17 7.69
CA ILE A 76 -16.85 1.20 8.18
C ILE A 76 -16.45 2.13 7.04
N PRO A 77 -16.77 3.43 7.10
CA PRO A 77 -16.12 4.41 6.25
C PRO A 77 -14.64 4.53 6.63
N PHE A 78 -13.78 4.77 5.66
CA PHE A 78 -12.33 4.87 5.87
C PHE A 78 -11.70 5.93 4.97
N CYS A 79 -10.55 6.42 5.35
CA CYS A 79 -9.68 7.21 4.49
C CYS A 79 -8.25 6.65 4.43
N PHE A 80 -7.90 5.72 5.34
CA PHE A 80 -6.66 4.96 5.27
C PHE A 80 -7.02 3.52 4.92
N ASN A 81 -6.51 3.04 3.78
CA ASN A 81 -6.47 1.62 3.45
C ASN A 81 -5.03 1.14 3.61
N CYS A 82 -4.81 0.28 4.59
CA CYS A 82 -3.49 -0.22 4.95
C CYS A 82 -3.43 -1.70 4.58
N ASP A 83 -2.76 -2.02 3.49
CA ASP A 83 -2.61 -3.39 3.04
C ASP A 83 -1.41 -4.03 3.74
N ILE A 84 -1.57 -5.21 4.35
CA ILE A 84 -0.44 -6.02 4.79
C ILE A 84 0.27 -6.54 3.54
N ALA A 85 1.54 -6.22 3.40
CA ALA A 85 2.32 -6.48 2.20
C ALA A 85 3.77 -6.76 2.57
N THR A 86 4.51 -7.37 1.65
CA THR A 86 5.97 -7.48 1.82
C THR A 86 6.61 -6.09 1.83
N PRO A 87 7.76 -5.93 2.52
CA PRO A 87 8.56 -4.73 2.35
C PRO A 87 8.84 -4.46 0.88
N MET A 88 8.78 -3.19 0.47
CA MET A 88 9.08 -2.83 -0.91
C MET A 88 10.54 -3.14 -1.26
N VAL A 89 10.75 -3.60 -2.46
CA VAL A 89 12.08 -3.75 -3.06
C VAL A 89 12.20 -2.74 -4.20
N ALA A 90 13.24 -1.92 -4.17
CA ALA A 90 13.51 -0.93 -5.21
C ALA A 90 14.60 -1.42 -6.16
N ASP A 91 14.37 -1.31 -7.47
CA ASP A 91 15.37 -1.52 -8.52
C ASP A 91 15.23 -0.42 -9.58
N ARG A 92 16.28 0.41 -9.73
CA ARG A 92 16.35 1.52 -10.70
C ARG A 92 15.15 2.49 -10.57
N ASN A 93 14.20 2.39 -11.50
CA ASN A 93 12.99 3.21 -11.57
C ASN A 93 11.72 2.41 -11.26
N ALA A 94 11.86 1.29 -10.59
CA ALA A 94 10.76 0.43 -10.21
C ALA A 94 10.80 0.07 -8.72
N VAL A 95 9.63 -0.11 -8.13
CA VAL A 95 9.45 -0.69 -6.81
C VAL A 95 8.51 -1.88 -6.92
N PHE A 96 8.65 -2.82 -6.01
CA PHE A 96 7.93 -4.09 -6.02
C PHE A 96 7.46 -4.40 -4.62
N ALA A 97 6.21 -4.76 -4.47
CA ALA A 97 5.65 -5.32 -3.25
C ALA A 97 4.66 -6.44 -3.58
N VAL A 98 4.45 -7.32 -2.64
CA VAL A 98 3.47 -8.39 -2.72
C VAL A 98 2.41 -8.15 -1.67
N ASP A 99 1.17 -8.08 -2.09
CA ASP A 99 0.01 -8.01 -1.24
C ASP A 99 -0.17 -9.36 -0.50
N LEU A 100 -0.48 -9.30 0.79
CA LEU A 100 -0.62 -10.48 1.65
C LEU A 100 -2.04 -10.61 2.21
N TRP A 101 -3.03 -10.11 1.47
CA TRP A 101 -4.48 -10.23 1.61
C TRP A 101 -5.12 -9.43 2.75
N VAL A 102 -4.48 -9.31 3.92
CA VAL A 102 -5.12 -8.64 5.07
C VAL A 102 -5.11 -7.12 4.88
N ASP A 103 -6.29 -6.53 5.00
CA ASP A 103 -6.48 -5.09 4.95
C ASP A 103 -6.86 -4.50 6.31
N VAL A 104 -6.32 -3.34 6.65
CA VAL A 104 -6.73 -2.56 7.82
C VAL A 104 -7.30 -1.22 7.35
N LEU A 105 -8.62 -1.08 7.44
CA LEU A 105 -9.33 0.14 7.09
C LEU A 105 -9.37 1.04 8.32
N VAL A 106 -8.94 2.31 8.19
CA VAL A 106 -8.90 3.23 9.32
C VAL A 106 -9.65 4.52 8.98
N ARG A 107 -10.44 5.02 9.93
CA ARG A 107 -11.19 6.25 9.80
C ARG A 107 -10.29 7.49 9.87
N ALA A 108 -10.86 8.66 9.56
CA ALA A 108 -10.18 9.95 9.59
C ALA A 108 -9.63 10.35 10.96
N ASP A 109 -10.11 9.72 12.04
CA ASP A 109 -9.58 9.93 13.39
C ASP A 109 -8.21 9.26 13.61
N GLY A 110 -7.77 8.39 12.67
CA GLY A 110 -6.52 7.64 12.76
C GLY A 110 -6.49 6.59 13.88
N LEU A 111 -7.66 6.21 14.40
CA LEU A 111 -7.80 5.34 15.58
C LEU A 111 -8.87 4.26 15.42
N THR A 112 -10.05 4.63 14.88
CA THR A 112 -11.12 3.67 14.65
C THR A 112 -10.80 2.86 13.41
N TYR A 113 -10.68 1.53 13.56
CA TYR A 113 -10.26 0.65 12.47
C TYR A 113 -11.08 -0.64 12.39
N TYR A 114 -10.97 -1.30 11.26
CA TYR A 114 -11.48 -2.63 10.97
C TYR A 114 -10.39 -3.44 10.27
N VAL A 115 -10.23 -4.70 10.66
CA VAL A 115 -9.35 -5.67 9.99
C VAL A 115 -10.20 -6.56 9.11
N GLY A 116 -9.90 -6.59 7.83
CA GLY A 116 -10.61 -7.37 6.81
C GLY A 116 -9.75 -8.47 6.19
N ASP A 117 -10.41 -9.34 5.43
CA ASP A 117 -9.82 -10.33 4.52
C ASP A 117 -8.93 -11.40 5.20
N GLU A 118 -9.15 -11.62 6.54
CA GLU A 118 -8.47 -12.67 7.29
C GLU A 118 -8.83 -14.09 6.78
N ASP A 119 -10.00 -14.26 6.19
CA ASP A 119 -10.43 -15.49 5.53
C ASP A 119 -9.67 -15.71 4.21
N GLU A 120 -9.45 -14.68 3.41
CA GLU A 120 -8.62 -14.75 2.20
C GLU A 120 -7.17 -15.09 2.54
N PHE A 121 -6.63 -14.50 3.62
CA PHE A 121 -5.31 -14.85 4.14
C PHE A 121 -5.21 -16.32 4.56
N ALA A 122 -6.23 -16.85 5.25
CA ALA A 122 -6.28 -18.25 5.65
C ALA A 122 -6.34 -19.19 4.44
N ASP A 123 -7.13 -18.81 3.43
CA ASP A 123 -7.22 -19.54 2.16
C ASP A 123 -5.90 -19.52 1.39
N ALA A 124 -5.19 -18.40 1.37
CA ALA A 124 -3.88 -18.28 0.74
C ALA A 124 -2.85 -19.21 1.38
N MET A 125 -2.87 -19.33 2.70
CA MET A 125 -2.03 -20.30 3.43
C MET A 125 -2.40 -21.74 3.07
N ALA A 126 -3.69 -22.06 3.06
CA ALA A 126 -4.19 -23.40 2.75
C ALA A 126 -3.85 -23.84 1.31
N ASN A 127 -3.85 -22.89 0.37
CA ASN A 127 -3.48 -23.13 -1.03
C ASN A 127 -1.96 -23.09 -1.28
N GLY A 128 -1.14 -22.81 -0.28
CA GLY A 128 0.31 -22.74 -0.43
C GLY A 128 0.81 -21.52 -1.23
N TRP A 129 -0.03 -20.50 -1.38
CA TRP A 129 0.36 -19.23 -2.01
C TRP A 129 1.23 -18.38 -1.09
N LEU A 130 1.16 -18.63 0.21
CA LEU A 130 1.89 -17.96 1.27
C LEU A 130 2.71 -18.99 2.05
N SER A 131 4.01 -18.75 2.23
CA SER A 131 4.83 -19.60 3.09
C SER A 131 4.59 -19.29 4.57
N GLU A 132 4.87 -20.26 5.45
CA GLU A 132 4.78 -20.03 6.92
C GLU A 132 5.60 -18.80 7.34
N ARG A 133 6.79 -18.62 6.79
CA ARG A 133 7.65 -17.47 7.10
C ARG A 133 7.01 -16.14 6.72
N GLU A 134 6.36 -16.07 5.57
CA GLU A 134 5.66 -14.85 5.15
C GLU A 134 4.40 -14.64 5.97
N ALA A 135 3.68 -15.70 6.29
CA ALA A 135 2.51 -15.61 7.15
C ALA A 135 2.89 -15.09 8.55
N ASP A 136 3.99 -15.54 9.12
CA ASP A 136 4.46 -15.05 10.43
C ASP A 136 4.91 -13.58 10.32
N ALA A 137 5.59 -13.21 9.26
CA ALA A 137 6.01 -11.82 9.02
C ALA A 137 4.80 -10.90 8.77
N ALA A 138 3.79 -11.36 8.03
CA ALA A 138 2.53 -10.63 7.82
C ALA A 138 1.79 -10.39 9.14
N ARG A 139 1.68 -11.41 10.01
CA ARG A 139 1.07 -11.26 11.35
C ARG A 139 1.86 -10.27 12.22
N ALA A 140 3.19 -10.29 12.14
CA ALA A 140 4.02 -9.34 12.87
C ALA A 140 3.80 -7.91 12.32
N GLY A 141 3.72 -7.73 11.00
CA GLY A 141 3.41 -6.45 10.35
C GLY A 141 2.04 -5.91 10.73
N LEU A 142 1.01 -6.78 10.75
CA LEU A 142 -0.32 -6.44 11.22
C LEU A 142 -0.29 -5.97 12.68
N THR A 143 0.40 -6.71 13.55
CA THR A 143 0.54 -6.33 14.97
C THR A 143 1.22 -4.97 15.12
N GLU A 144 2.29 -4.72 14.37
CA GLU A 144 3.00 -3.44 14.37
C GLU A 144 2.10 -2.28 13.91
N LEU A 145 1.34 -2.48 12.83
CA LEU A 145 0.42 -1.47 12.31
C LEU A 145 -0.69 -1.14 13.32
N ILE A 146 -1.31 -2.17 13.92
CA ILE A 146 -2.34 -1.98 14.94
C ILE A 146 -1.78 -1.23 16.15
N ASP A 147 -0.56 -1.54 16.60
CA ASP A 147 0.10 -0.85 17.71
C ASP A 147 0.33 0.65 17.41
N ILE A 148 0.70 1.00 16.18
CA ILE A 148 0.80 2.40 15.71
C ILE A 148 -0.57 3.09 15.78
N ILE A 149 -1.64 2.43 15.34
CA ILE A 149 -3.00 2.96 15.35
C ILE A 149 -3.49 3.17 16.79
N GLU A 150 -3.41 2.15 17.63
CA GLU A 150 -3.90 2.18 19.02
C GLU A 150 -3.15 3.20 19.88
N ARG A 151 -1.88 3.46 19.60
CA ARG A 151 -1.09 4.54 20.21
C ARG A 151 -1.40 5.92 19.62
N LYS A 152 -2.32 6.04 18.68
CA LYS A 152 -2.69 7.30 17.99
C LYS A 152 -1.51 7.94 17.26
N GLN A 153 -0.63 7.12 16.72
CA GLN A 153 0.60 7.57 16.07
C GLN A 153 0.52 7.54 14.53
N LEU A 154 -0.52 6.93 13.94
CA LEU A 154 -0.62 6.72 12.50
C LEU A 154 -0.45 8.02 11.70
N ILE A 155 -1.23 9.06 12.03
CA ILE A 155 -1.18 10.34 11.32
C ILE A 155 0.18 11.04 11.51
N ALA A 156 0.72 11.02 12.72
CA ALA A 156 2.03 11.59 13.01
C ALA A 156 3.13 10.87 12.24
N PHE A 157 3.14 9.54 12.26
CA PHE A 157 4.06 8.69 11.53
C PHE A 157 4.09 9.01 10.02
N LEU A 158 2.92 9.11 9.39
CA LEU A 158 2.84 9.45 7.97
C LEU A 158 3.23 10.91 7.69
N SER A 159 2.87 11.83 8.59
CA SER A 159 3.22 13.26 8.46
C SER A 159 4.72 13.53 8.60
N GLU A 160 5.45 12.73 9.38
CA GLU A 160 6.91 12.79 9.49
C GLU A 160 7.60 12.40 8.18
N LEU A 161 7.02 11.46 7.46
CA LEU A 161 7.52 11.06 6.14
C LEU A 161 7.20 12.11 5.08
N GLN A 162 5.94 12.57 5.05
CA GLN A 162 5.45 13.58 4.13
C GLN A 162 4.25 14.31 4.74
N PRO A 163 4.38 15.59 5.11
CA PRO A 163 3.27 16.34 5.70
C PRO A 163 2.03 16.41 4.81
N PHE A 164 0.85 16.30 5.41
CA PHE A 164 -0.42 16.51 4.72
C PHE A 164 -0.62 18.02 4.50
N ARG A 165 -0.36 18.46 3.28
CA ARG A 165 -0.49 19.87 2.86
C ARG A 165 -1.38 19.96 1.64
N SER A 166 -1.89 21.17 1.37
CA SER A 166 -2.58 21.40 0.10
C SER A 166 -1.66 21.10 -1.08
N THR A 167 -2.20 20.40 -2.07
CA THR A 167 -1.52 20.10 -3.30
C THR A 167 -2.27 20.73 -4.48
N GLU A 168 -1.53 21.28 -5.44
CA GLU A 168 -2.11 21.57 -6.75
C GLU A 168 -2.48 20.23 -7.40
N ALA A 169 -3.47 20.25 -8.32
CA ALA A 169 -4.04 19.04 -8.90
C ALA A 169 -2.95 17.97 -9.19
N PRO A 170 -2.92 16.86 -8.46
CA PRO A 170 -1.93 15.82 -8.71
C PRO A 170 -2.18 15.23 -10.09
N PRO A 171 -1.15 14.79 -10.79
CA PRO A 171 -1.33 14.17 -12.10
C PRO A 171 -2.06 12.85 -11.95
N ALA A 172 -2.85 12.50 -12.94
CA ALA A 172 -3.44 11.17 -13.05
C ALA A 172 -2.32 10.11 -13.08
N ASN A 173 -2.48 9.04 -12.32
CA ASN A 173 -1.66 7.86 -12.50
C ASN A 173 -2.23 7.02 -13.65
N ALA A 174 -1.40 6.13 -14.20
CA ALA A 174 -1.85 5.10 -15.11
C ALA A 174 -1.61 3.74 -14.47
N MET A 175 -2.70 3.00 -14.23
CA MET A 175 -2.64 1.61 -13.74
C MET A 175 -2.92 0.66 -14.89
N ARG A 176 -2.17 -0.44 -14.94
CA ARG A 176 -2.39 -1.55 -15.87
C ARG A 176 -2.29 -2.87 -15.14
N ARG A 177 -3.19 -3.79 -15.44
CA ARG A 177 -3.00 -5.21 -15.15
C ARG A 177 -2.11 -5.82 -16.22
N VAL A 178 -1.11 -6.56 -15.77
CA VAL A 178 -0.15 -7.23 -16.66
C VAL A 178 -0.06 -8.71 -16.30
N PRO A 179 0.33 -9.59 -17.24
CA PRO A 179 0.55 -11.00 -16.93
C PRO A 179 1.59 -11.18 -15.81
N VAL A 180 1.35 -12.13 -14.91
CA VAL A 180 2.26 -12.45 -13.78
C VAL A 180 3.68 -12.76 -14.25
N SER A 181 3.85 -13.30 -15.46
CA SER A 181 5.17 -13.49 -16.07
C SER A 181 5.96 -12.20 -16.28
N ARG A 182 5.34 -11.04 -16.12
CA ARG A 182 5.99 -9.73 -16.14
C ARG A 182 6.47 -9.28 -14.76
N PHE A 183 6.11 -10.00 -13.69
CA PHE A 183 6.62 -9.69 -12.35
C PHE A 183 8.14 -9.94 -12.35
N PRO A 184 8.94 -8.94 -12.03
CA PRO A 184 10.39 -9.11 -12.02
C PRO A 184 10.82 -10.10 -10.95
N LEU A 185 11.74 -10.96 -11.28
CA LEU A 185 12.39 -11.86 -10.32
C LEU A 185 13.35 -11.05 -9.44
N VAL A 186 12.79 -10.37 -8.43
CA VAL A 186 13.53 -9.54 -7.49
C VAL A 186 13.66 -10.29 -6.16
N HIS A 187 14.88 -10.71 -5.84
CA HIS A 187 15.17 -11.33 -4.54
C HIS A 187 14.94 -10.30 -3.41
N PRO A 188 14.35 -10.67 -2.26
CA PRO A 188 14.01 -12.04 -1.83
C PRO A 188 12.58 -12.49 -2.14
N TYR A 189 11.74 -11.64 -2.74
CA TYR A 189 10.29 -11.84 -2.86
C TYR A 189 9.86 -12.45 -4.19
N SER A 190 10.80 -12.62 -5.11
CA SER A 190 10.51 -13.29 -6.36
C SER A 190 10.31 -14.78 -6.16
N ARG A 191 9.15 -15.29 -6.54
CA ARG A 191 8.86 -16.72 -6.54
C ARG A 191 8.63 -17.20 -7.97
N PRO A 192 9.34 -18.27 -8.41
CA PRO A 192 9.10 -18.86 -9.72
C PRO A 192 7.69 -19.46 -9.87
N SER A 193 7.02 -19.74 -8.76
CA SER A 193 5.70 -20.36 -8.70
C SER A 193 4.54 -19.36 -8.67
N TRP A 194 4.84 -18.08 -8.72
CA TRP A 194 3.85 -17.02 -8.78
C TRP A 194 3.70 -16.50 -10.20
#